data_0df637cb4eddca252fa1529a6ce6ecf7
#
_entry.id   0df637cb4eddca252fa1529a6ce6ecf7
#
_cell.length_a   1.000
_cell.length_b   1.000
_cell.length_c   1.000
_cell.angle_alpha   90.00
_cell.angle_beta   90.00
_cell.angle_gamma   90.00
#
_symmetry.space_group_name_H-M   'P 1'
#
loop_
_entity.id
_entity.type
_entity.pdbx_description
1 polymer ?
#
loop_
_entity_poly.entity_id
_entity_poly.type
_entity_poly.pdbx_seq_one_letter_code
_entity_poly.pdbx_strand_id
1 'polypeptide(L)'
;MPRRPGDLLVPTPGRRPDVIRAAERPPDEVRRHVRSGQWERVARGVYLPTAAADEPGAARARAVEHARIVGIHERLAAPHWFSHESAALVWGLPLWRLPAATHVLHQHRRGLGADPAVRWHHGCSTERDRAVLDGLPVTSLARTVVDCAAALPALHGLVVADAALRAGVDPEVLAMLLDERTGRRGVHRARAVIGAADGGAESAGESGTRYLLLRAGLPAPTTQVRVATRLGSYWGDLGWEEWRLLLEYDGRSKYRADADALAREKRRHDAIVEAGWRVLRVTKEDLVRGDLVSRVHRLIPQPTPLTPRRYLQ
;
A
#
# COMPACT_ATOMS: atom_id res chain seq x y z
N MET A 1 10.50 -16.86 16.64
CA MET A 1 10.39 -15.87 17.71
C MET A 1 9.20 -14.99 17.41
N PRO A 2 8.36 -14.60 18.40
CA PRO A 2 7.28 -13.65 18.13
C PRO A 2 7.91 -12.31 17.74
N ARG A 3 7.45 -11.74 16.60
CA ARG A 3 7.85 -10.39 16.18
C ARG A 3 7.40 -9.37 17.22
N ARG A 4 8.31 -8.50 17.63
CA ARG A 4 7.94 -7.32 18.41
C ARG A 4 7.47 -6.22 17.48
N PRO A 5 6.46 -5.41 17.84
CA PRO A 5 6.00 -4.28 17.01
C PRO A 5 7.09 -3.25 16.65
N GLY A 6 8.21 -3.22 17.37
CA GLY A 6 9.35 -2.36 17.08
C GLY A 6 10.41 -2.96 16.14
N ASP A 7 10.31 -4.26 15.83
CA ASP A 7 11.15 -4.93 14.81
C ASP A 7 10.53 -4.76 13.39
N LEU A 8 9.56 -3.87 13.26
CA LEU A 8 8.97 -3.50 11.98
C LEU A 8 10.07 -2.85 11.16
N LEU A 9 10.65 -3.66 10.29
CA LEU A 9 11.45 -3.14 9.20
C LEU A 9 10.63 -2.02 8.56
N VAL A 10 11.14 -0.79 8.61
CA VAL A 10 10.76 0.24 7.66
C VAL A 10 10.56 -0.48 6.35
N PRO A 11 9.41 -0.33 5.63
CA PRO A 11 9.25 -1.04 4.37
C PRO A 11 10.50 -0.76 3.59
N THR A 12 11.40 -1.75 3.53
CA THR A 12 12.52 -1.67 2.61
C THR A 12 11.82 -1.46 1.30
N PRO A 13 12.09 -0.36 0.57
CA PRO A 13 11.47 -0.12 -0.72
C PRO A 13 11.53 -1.44 -1.43
N GLY A 14 10.37 -2.05 -1.72
CA GLY A 14 10.33 -3.45 -2.17
C GLY A 14 11.34 -3.60 -3.28
N ARG A 15 12.16 -4.67 -3.26
CA ARG A 15 13.29 -4.85 -4.18
C ARG A 15 12.90 -4.30 -5.54
N ARG A 16 13.53 -3.18 -5.91
CA ARG A 16 13.19 -2.49 -7.15
C ARG A 16 13.44 -3.46 -8.30
N PRO A 17 12.57 -3.50 -9.30
CA PRO A 17 12.78 -4.37 -10.42
C PRO A 17 14.08 -3.99 -11.12
N ASP A 18 14.80 -4.97 -11.62
CA ASP A 18 15.99 -4.76 -12.44
C ASP A 18 15.56 -4.25 -13.82
N VAL A 19 15.42 -2.93 -13.93
CA VAL A 19 14.98 -2.27 -15.16
C VAL A 19 16.19 -2.06 -16.06
N ILE A 20 16.14 -2.65 -17.25
CA ILE A 20 17.20 -2.59 -18.25
C ILE A 20 16.88 -1.47 -19.23
N ARG A 21 17.78 -0.48 -19.30
CA ARG A 21 17.69 0.64 -20.25
C ARG A 21 18.56 0.36 -21.46
N ALA A 22 17.97 0.39 -22.66
CA ALA A 22 18.70 0.18 -23.90
C ALA A 22 19.82 1.22 -24.14
N ALA A 23 19.64 2.43 -23.65
CA ALA A 23 20.64 3.50 -23.76
C ALA A 23 21.94 3.20 -22.97
N GLU A 24 21.87 2.33 -21.98
CA GLU A 24 23.00 1.92 -21.12
C GLU A 24 23.68 0.64 -21.60
N ARG A 25 23.25 0.08 -22.76
CA ARG A 25 23.69 -1.23 -23.26
C ARG A 25 24.04 -1.18 -24.74
N PRO A 26 25.01 -2.01 -25.20
CA PRO A 26 25.28 -2.17 -26.63
C PRO A 26 24.03 -2.70 -27.37
N PRO A 27 23.70 -2.16 -28.55
CA PRO A 27 22.50 -2.58 -29.29
C PRO A 27 22.47 -4.09 -29.63
N ASP A 28 23.62 -4.70 -29.85
CA ASP A 28 23.72 -6.14 -30.13
C ASP A 28 23.43 -7.02 -28.92
N GLU A 29 23.81 -6.56 -27.71
CA GLU A 29 23.45 -7.19 -26.45
C GLU A 29 21.92 -7.19 -26.25
N VAL A 30 21.30 -6.04 -26.42
CA VAL A 30 19.83 -5.91 -26.32
C VAL A 30 19.14 -6.85 -27.32
N ARG A 31 19.54 -6.83 -28.58
CA ARG A 31 18.97 -7.72 -29.61
C ARG A 31 19.13 -9.20 -29.27
N ARG A 32 20.28 -9.59 -28.77
CA ARG A 32 20.58 -10.99 -28.37
C ARG A 32 19.66 -11.44 -27.24
N HIS A 33 19.56 -10.67 -26.14
CA HIS A 33 18.75 -11.04 -24.97
C HIS A 33 17.25 -11.03 -25.27
N VAL A 34 16.77 -10.13 -26.12
CA VAL A 34 15.37 -10.13 -26.59
C VAL A 34 15.07 -11.35 -27.46
N ARG A 35 15.98 -11.70 -28.40
CA ARG A 35 15.78 -12.89 -29.26
C ARG A 35 15.83 -14.20 -28.47
N SER A 36 16.68 -14.29 -27.44
CA SER A 36 16.77 -15.47 -26.58
C SER A 36 15.62 -15.57 -25.57
N GLY A 37 14.71 -14.58 -25.52
CA GLY A 37 13.61 -14.56 -24.57
C GLY A 37 14.03 -14.26 -23.13
N GLN A 38 15.27 -13.80 -22.90
CA GLN A 38 15.76 -13.45 -21.57
C GLN A 38 15.26 -12.10 -21.10
N TRP A 39 14.99 -11.19 -22.04
CA TRP A 39 14.45 -9.86 -21.76
C TRP A 39 13.12 -9.62 -22.48
N GLU A 40 12.15 -9.11 -21.75
CA GLU A 40 10.84 -8.71 -22.24
C GLU A 40 10.76 -7.18 -22.36
N ARG A 41 10.32 -6.68 -23.51
CA ARG A 41 10.15 -5.25 -23.74
C ARG A 41 8.89 -4.74 -23.03
N VAL A 42 9.02 -3.79 -22.11
CA VAL A 42 7.90 -3.15 -21.40
C VAL A 42 7.53 -1.82 -22.03
N ALA A 43 8.52 -1.02 -22.45
CA ALA A 43 8.35 0.26 -23.10
C ALA A 43 9.43 0.47 -24.15
N ARG A 44 9.36 1.57 -24.91
CA ARG A 44 10.43 1.90 -25.88
C ARG A 44 11.76 2.12 -25.13
N GLY A 45 12.75 1.29 -25.46
CA GLY A 45 14.08 1.35 -24.84
C GLY A 45 14.17 0.77 -23.43
N VAL A 46 13.09 0.21 -22.88
CA VAL A 46 13.01 -0.30 -21.51
C VAL A 46 12.56 -1.75 -21.50
N TYR A 47 13.30 -2.57 -20.78
CA TYR A 47 13.12 -4.01 -20.70
C TYR A 47 13.15 -4.48 -19.25
N LEU A 48 12.57 -5.63 -19.00
CA LEU A 48 12.72 -6.40 -17.76
C LEU A 48 13.29 -7.78 -18.08
N PRO A 49 14.00 -8.42 -17.14
CA PRO A 49 14.25 -9.85 -17.24
C PRO A 49 12.91 -10.59 -17.39
N THR A 50 12.90 -11.65 -18.19
CA THR A 50 11.71 -12.51 -18.31
C THR A 50 11.33 -13.08 -16.96
N ALA A 51 10.05 -13.13 -16.66
CA ALA A 51 9.53 -13.58 -15.38
C ALA A 51 10.03 -15.01 -15.06
N ALA A 52 10.47 -15.23 -13.83
CA ALA A 52 10.75 -16.57 -13.35
C ALA A 52 9.43 -17.37 -13.19
N ALA A 53 9.49 -18.67 -13.37
CA ALA A 53 8.30 -19.53 -13.33
C ALA A 53 7.53 -19.48 -11.99
N ASP A 54 8.22 -19.13 -10.90
CA ASP A 54 7.70 -19.01 -9.54
C ASP A 54 7.48 -17.55 -9.10
N GLU A 55 7.70 -16.56 -9.99
CA GLU A 55 7.49 -15.15 -9.68
C GLU A 55 5.99 -14.88 -9.42
N PRO A 56 5.62 -14.31 -8.25
CA PRO A 56 4.25 -13.95 -7.98
C PRO A 56 3.73 -12.93 -9.00
N GLY A 57 2.56 -13.19 -9.61
CA GLY A 57 1.99 -12.30 -10.64
C GLY A 57 1.81 -10.84 -10.18
N ALA A 58 1.53 -10.61 -8.88
CA ALA A 58 1.46 -9.28 -8.31
C ALA A 58 2.83 -8.57 -8.29
N ALA A 59 3.91 -9.29 -8.00
CA ALA A 59 5.27 -8.74 -8.03
C ALA A 59 5.65 -8.35 -9.46
N ARG A 60 5.39 -9.26 -10.43
CA ARG A 60 5.61 -8.98 -11.85
C ARG A 60 4.83 -7.77 -12.34
N ALA A 61 3.54 -7.67 -12.00
CA ALA A 61 2.71 -6.52 -12.38
C ALA A 61 3.29 -5.20 -11.84
N ARG A 62 3.77 -5.17 -10.59
CA ARG A 62 4.44 -4.00 -10.00
C ARG A 62 5.74 -3.67 -10.74
N ALA A 63 6.52 -4.68 -11.10
CA ALA A 63 7.76 -4.50 -11.87
C ALA A 63 7.49 -3.87 -13.24
N VAL A 64 6.45 -4.34 -13.94
CA VAL A 64 6.03 -3.79 -15.23
C VAL A 64 5.61 -2.32 -15.09
N GLU A 65 4.79 -1.96 -14.08
CA GLU A 65 4.38 -0.57 -13.87
C GLU A 65 5.60 0.33 -13.53
N HIS A 66 6.54 -0.15 -12.71
CA HIS A 66 7.76 0.59 -12.43
C HIS A 66 8.61 0.80 -13.70
N ALA A 67 8.75 -0.21 -14.53
CA ALA A 67 9.47 -0.09 -15.81
C ALA A 67 8.77 0.88 -16.78
N ARG A 68 7.43 0.97 -16.77
CA ARG A 68 6.68 1.99 -17.52
C ARG A 68 7.00 3.40 -17.02
N ILE A 69 7.09 3.61 -15.70
CA ILE A 69 7.49 4.90 -15.12
C ILE A 69 8.88 5.31 -15.64
N VAL A 70 9.85 4.38 -15.61
CA VAL A 70 11.18 4.61 -16.17
C VAL A 70 11.10 4.98 -17.65
N GLY A 71 10.35 4.22 -18.46
CA GLY A 71 10.21 4.48 -19.87
C GLY A 71 9.52 5.81 -20.21
N ILE A 72 8.66 6.30 -19.33
CA ILE A 72 8.07 7.65 -19.48
C ILE A 72 9.09 8.72 -19.10
N HIS A 73 9.86 8.51 -18.02
CA HIS A 73 10.93 9.42 -17.60
C HIS A 73 11.93 9.66 -18.74
N GLU A 74 12.41 8.61 -19.40
CA GLU A 74 13.35 8.65 -20.51
C GLU A 74 12.85 9.49 -21.72
N ARG A 75 11.53 9.63 -21.87
CA ARG A 75 10.92 10.38 -22.98
C ARG A 75 10.61 11.83 -22.63
N LEU A 76 10.61 12.19 -21.35
CA LEU A 76 10.22 13.51 -20.89
C LEU A 76 11.44 14.41 -20.72
N ALA A 77 11.62 15.35 -21.63
CA ALA A 77 12.70 16.35 -21.56
C ALA A 77 12.37 17.50 -20.58
N ALA A 78 11.08 17.77 -20.32
CA ALA A 78 10.67 18.87 -19.46
C ALA A 78 10.69 18.47 -17.98
N PRO A 79 10.92 19.42 -17.05
CA PRO A 79 10.83 19.15 -15.62
C PRO A 79 9.46 18.56 -15.24
N HIS A 80 9.47 17.42 -14.58
CA HIS A 80 8.29 16.67 -14.16
C HIS A 80 8.57 15.91 -12.89
N TRP A 81 7.50 15.49 -12.20
CA TRP A 81 7.56 14.62 -11.01
C TRP A 81 6.49 13.54 -11.13
N PHE A 82 6.85 12.30 -10.92
CA PHE A 82 5.84 11.27 -10.72
C PHE A 82 5.06 11.55 -9.44
N SER A 83 3.76 11.32 -9.45
CA SER A 83 2.86 11.69 -8.35
C SER A 83 1.82 10.59 -8.09
N HIS A 84 0.99 10.74 -7.07
CA HIS A 84 -0.10 9.83 -6.74
C HIS A 84 0.39 8.37 -6.65
N GLU A 85 -0.34 7.42 -7.28
CA GLU A 85 0.01 5.99 -7.23
C GLU A 85 1.36 5.69 -7.88
N SER A 86 1.77 6.45 -8.89
CA SER A 86 3.08 6.25 -9.51
C SER A 86 4.22 6.61 -8.57
N ALA A 87 4.11 7.72 -7.83
CA ALA A 87 5.06 8.04 -6.78
C ALA A 87 5.01 7.02 -5.64
N ALA A 88 3.80 6.63 -5.19
CA ALA A 88 3.63 5.61 -4.16
C ALA A 88 4.32 4.27 -4.55
N LEU A 89 4.22 3.89 -5.82
CA LEU A 89 4.90 2.71 -6.36
C LEU A 89 6.42 2.84 -6.30
N VAL A 90 6.98 4.01 -6.70
CA VAL A 90 8.42 4.30 -6.65
C VAL A 90 8.92 4.36 -5.20
N TRP A 91 8.12 4.89 -4.27
CA TRP A 91 8.39 4.84 -2.82
C TRP A 91 8.32 3.43 -2.23
N GLY A 92 7.88 2.41 -2.99
CA GLY A 92 7.71 1.04 -2.52
C GLY A 92 6.45 0.81 -1.68
N LEU A 93 5.54 1.78 -1.60
CA LEU A 93 4.31 1.63 -0.83
C LEU A 93 3.37 0.60 -1.46
N PRO A 94 2.62 -0.16 -0.66
CA PRO A 94 1.56 -1.03 -1.17
C PRO A 94 0.46 -0.18 -1.83
N LEU A 95 -0.12 -0.73 -2.88
CA LEU A 95 -1.30 -0.18 -3.54
C LEU A 95 -2.41 -1.23 -3.51
N TRP A 96 -3.64 -0.79 -3.23
CA TRP A 96 -4.82 -1.68 -3.30
C TRP A 96 -5.05 -2.22 -4.72
N ARG A 97 -4.82 -1.37 -5.71
CA ARG A 97 -4.79 -1.71 -7.15
C ARG A 97 -3.69 -0.92 -7.82
N LEU A 98 -3.08 -1.49 -8.84
CA LEU A 98 -2.13 -0.76 -9.66
C LEU A 98 -2.87 0.28 -10.52
N PRO A 99 -2.25 1.45 -10.79
CA PRO A 99 -2.85 2.48 -11.61
C PRO A 99 -3.00 2.03 -13.07
N ALA A 100 -4.05 2.51 -13.74
CA ALA A 100 -4.25 2.25 -15.17
C ALA A 100 -3.34 3.12 -16.07
N ALA A 101 -2.80 4.21 -15.52
CA ALA A 101 -1.91 5.14 -16.22
C ALA A 101 -0.84 5.67 -15.27
N THR A 102 0.30 6.06 -15.81
CA THR A 102 1.37 6.69 -15.02
C THR A 102 1.03 8.14 -14.71
N HIS A 103 1.03 8.50 -13.43
CA HIS A 103 0.68 9.82 -12.94
C HIS A 103 1.90 10.74 -12.91
N VAL A 104 1.83 11.85 -13.64
CA VAL A 104 2.91 12.84 -13.78
C VAL A 104 2.41 14.23 -13.38
N LEU A 105 3.10 14.86 -12.45
CA LEU A 105 2.88 16.25 -12.05
C LEU A 105 3.77 17.16 -12.89
N HIS A 106 3.17 18.23 -13.44
CA HIS A 106 3.85 19.22 -14.25
C HIS A 106 3.43 20.63 -13.85
N GLN A 107 4.36 21.58 -13.86
CA GLN A 107 4.07 22.97 -13.44
C GLN A 107 3.39 23.81 -14.53
N HIS A 108 3.65 23.52 -15.79
CA HIS A 108 3.16 24.34 -16.89
C HIS A 108 2.10 23.60 -17.72
N ARG A 109 0.98 24.26 -17.99
CA ARG A 109 0.02 23.78 -19.01
C ARG A 109 0.64 23.88 -20.39
N ARG A 110 1.27 22.82 -20.87
CA ARG A 110 1.57 22.68 -22.30
C ARG A 110 0.59 21.67 -22.91
N GLY A 111 0.29 21.82 -24.20
CA GLY A 111 -0.42 20.81 -24.97
C GLY A 111 0.43 19.56 -25.10
N LEU A 112 0.55 18.80 -24.00
CA LEU A 112 1.22 17.52 -23.97
C LEU A 112 0.30 16.56 -24.69
N GLY A 113 0.80 15.94 -25.78
CA GLY A 113 0.04 15.01 -26.59
C GLY A 113 -0.72 14.00 -25.74
N ALA A 114 -1.90 13.62 -26.15
CA ALA A 114 -2.74 12.67 -25.46
C ALA A 114 -2.12 11.26 -25.51
N ASP A 115 -1.17 10.98 -24.60
CA ASP A 115 -0.72 9.62 -24.35
C ASP A 115 -1.66 9.01 -23.29
N PRO A 116 -2.52 8.04 -23.64
CA PRO A 116 -3.46 7.44 -22.72
C PRO A 116 -2.79 6.69 -21.57
N ALA A 117 -1.50 6.36 -21.71
CA ALA A 117 -0.70 5.74 -20.66
C ALA A 117 -0.24 6.75 -19.60
N VAL A 118 -0.45 8.06 -19.80
CA VAL A 118 -0.01 9.11 -18.88
C VAL A 118 -1.19 9.95 -18.41
N ARG A 119 -1.33 10.05 -17.09
CA ARG A 119 -2.27 10.98 -16.45
C ARG A 119 -1.55 12.22 -15.97
N TRP A 120 -1.79 13.34 -16.65
CA TRP A 120 -1.18 14.61 -16.33
C TRP A 120 -1.90 15.32 -15.18
N HIS A 121 -1.13 15.75 -14.20
CA HIS A 121 -1.58 16.60 -13.11
C HIS A 121 -0.90 17.97 -13.23
N HIS A 122 -1.67 19.03 -13.00
CA HIS A 122 -1.16 20.39 -12.97
C HIS A 122 -1.19 20.91 -11.55
N GLY A 123 -0.09 21.50 -11.11
CA GLY A 123 -0.01 22.09 -9.79
C GLY A 123 1.36 22.65 -9.46
N CYS A 124 1.39 23.59 -8.53
CA CYS A 124 2.64 24.05 -7.95
C CYS A 124 3.18 22.96 -7.03
N SER A 125 4.47 22.72 -7.10
CA SER A 125 5.22 21.94 -6.13
C SER A 125 6.41 22.77 -5.68
N THR A 126 6.56 22.90 -4.38
CA THR A 126 7.73 23.53 -3.77
C THR A 126 8.86 22.50 -3.66
N GLU A 127 10.04 22.93 -3.27
CA GLU A 127 11.20 22.04 -3.11
C GLU A 127 10.92 20.92 -2.08
N ARG A 128 10.24 21.24 -0.98
CA ARG A 128 9.83 20.24 0.05
C ARG A 128 8.85 19.19 -0.47
N ASP A 129 8.14 19.48 -1.57
CA ASP A 129 7.18 18.56 -2.18
C ASP A 129 7.86 17.56 -3.13
N ARG A 130 9.17 17.62 -3.28
CA ARG A 130 9.94 16.90 -4.30
C ARG A 130 10.96 15.99 -3.67
N ALA A 131 11.24 14.89 -4.36
CA ALA A 131 12.33 13.98 -4.05
C ALA A 131 12.86 13.38 -5.35
N VAL A 132 14.04 12.76 -5.26
CA VAL A 132 14.61 11.95 -6.33
C VAL A 132 14.95 10.59 -5.76
N LEU A 133 14.42 9.55 -6.37
CA LEU A 133 14.64 8.16 -5.98
C LEU A 133 15.17 7.38 -7.19
N ASP A 134 16.41 6.89 -7.11
CA ASP A 134 17.11 6.19 -8.22
C ASP A 134 17.07 6.95 -9.54
N GLY A 135 17.29 8.26 -9.47
CA GLY A 135 17.22 9.13 -10.64
C GLY A 135 15.82 9.51 -11.09
N LEU A 136 14.76 8.94 -10.51
CA LEU A 136 13.38 9.28 -10.84
C LEU A 136 12.90 10.47 -9.99
N PRO A 137 12.48 11.59 -10.60
CA PRO A 137 11.87 12.69 -9.88
C PRO A 137 10.45 12.31 -9.44
N VAL A 138 10.18 12.39 -8.16
CA VAL A 138 8.89 12.02 -7.55
C VAL A 138 8.40 13.11 -6.60
N THR A 139 7.11 13.12 -6.29
CA THR A 139 6.63 13.89 -5.14
C THR A 139 7.18 13.31 -3.84
N SER A 140 7.47 14.17 -2.84
CA SER A 140 7.89 13.72 -1.51
C SER A 140 6.88 12.72 -0.93
N LEU A 141 7.31 11.89 0.01
CA LEU A 141 6.45 10.83 0.54
C LEU A 141 5.17 11.41 1.17
N ALA A 142 5.29 12.46 1.97
CA ALA A 142 4.13 13.13 2.58
C ALA A 142 3.19 13.73 1.52
N ARG A 143 3.75 14.40 0.49
CA ARG A 143 2.94 14.94 -0.61
C ARG A 143 2.23 13.83 -1.39
N THR A 144 2.89 12.71 -1.63
CA THR A 144 2.32 11.53 -2.30
C THR A 144 1.11 10.98 -1.53
N VAL A 145 1.22 10.88 -0.20
CA VAL A 145 0.11 10.45 0.67
C VAL A 145 -1.09 11.37 0.52
N VAL A 146 -0.88 12.69 0.63
CA VAL A 146 -1.98 13.68 0.53
C VAL A 146 -2.62 13.66 -0.87
N ASP A 147 -1.82 13.53 -1.93
CA ASP A 147 -2.33 13.42 -3.30
C ASP A 147 -3.18 12.15 -3.49
N CYS A 148 -2.70 10.99 -3.01
CA CYS A 148 -3.45 9.73 -3.04
C CYS A 148 -4.73 9.81 -2.22
N ALA A 149 -4.68 10.30 -0.99
CA ALA A 149 -5.84 10.42 -0.10
C ALA A 149 -6.92 11.36 -0.68
N ALA A 150 -6.52 12.42 -1.42
CA ALA A 150 -7.45 13.35 -2.05
C ALA A 150 -8.06 12.82 -3.35
N ALA A 151 -7.31 12.04 -4.12
CA ALA A 151 -7.72 11.65 -5.47
C ALA A 151 -8.38 10.26 -5.55
N LEU A 152 -7.95 9.32 -4.69
CA LEU A 152 -8.37 7.92 -4.76
C LEU A 152 -9.64 7.64 -3.94
N PRO A 153 -10.31 6.50 -4.18
CA PRO A 153 -11.28 5.97 -3.23
C PRO A 153 -10.64 5.83 -1.83
N ALA A 154 -11.44 6.05 -0.78
CA ALA A 154 -10.93 6.14 0.59
C ALA A 154 -10.10 4.90 1.02
N LEU A 155 -10.54 3.69 0.66
CA LEU A 155 -9.78 2.46 0.90
C LEU A 155 -8.37 2.51 0.30
N HIS A 156 -8.26 2.94 -0.96
CA HIS A 156 -6.96 2.99 -1.66
C HIS A 156 -6.04 4.04 -1.03
N GLY A 157 -6.60 5.20 -0.66
CA GLY A 157 -5.87 6.26 0.04
C GLY A 157 -5.40 5.81 1.42
N LEU A 158 -6.24 5.06 2.16
CA LEU A 158 -5.91 4.56 3.50
C LEU A 158 -4.75 3.55 3.46
N VAL A 159 -4.74 2.64 2.49
CA VAL A 159 -3.61 1.69 2.30
C VAL A 159 -2.28 2.42 2.12
N VAL A 160 -2.28 3.49 1.34
CA VAL A 160 -1.07 4.32 1.12
C VAL A 160 -0.69 5.08 2.39
N ALA A 161 -1.68 5.65 3.09
CA ALA A 161 -1.46 6.44 4.30
C ALA A 161 -0.94 5.59 5.47
N ASP A 162 -1.55 4.42 5.73
CA ASP A 162 -1.09 3.48 6.75
C ASP A 162 0.37 3.07 6.51
N ALA A 163 0.69 2.68 5.28
CA ALA A 163 2.05 2.26 4.93
C ALA A 163 3.07 3.42 5.02
N ALA A 164 2.67 4.64 4.71
CA ALA A 164 3.55 5.81 4.81
C ALA A 164 3.81 6.21 6.27
N LEU A 165 2.78 6.15 7.14
CA LEU A 165 2.96 6.35 8.59
C LEU A 165 3.92 5.30 9.17
N ARG A 166 3.78 4.05 8.76
CA ARG A 166 4.69 2.99 9.13
C ARG A 166 6.11 3.20 8.61
N ALA A 167 6.27 3.84 7.46
CA ALA A 167 7.56 4.26 6.92
C ALA A 167 8.15 5.50 7.62
N GLY A 168 7.46 6.04 8.64
CA GLY A 168 7.94 7.16 9.45
C GLY A 168 7.56 8.54 8.91
N VAL A 169 6.56 8.65 8.07
CA VAL A 169 6.03 9.98 7.69
C VAL A 169 5.45 10.66 8.92
N ASP A 170 5.87 11.90 9.14
CA ASP A 170 5.40 12.72 10.24
C ASP A 170 3.92 13.12 10.04
N PRO A 171 3.01 12.76 10.97
CA PRO A 171 1.62 13.19 10.92
C PRO A 171 1.42 14.70 10.90
N GLU A 172 2.30 15.48 11.53
CA GLU A 172 2.21 16.93 11.54
C GLU A 172 2.48 17.52 10.15
N VAL A 173 3.42 16.94 9.41
CA VAL A 173 3.66 17.33 8.01
C VAL A 173 2.45 17.02 7.13
N LEU A 174 1.77 15.89 7.37
CA LEU A 174 0.54 15.57 6.65
C LEU A 174 -0.57 16.57 6.96
N ALA A 175 -0.74 16.95 8.23
CA ALA A 175 -1.73 17.94 8.65
C ALA A 175 -1.46 19.32 8.00
N MET A 176 -0.22 19.77 8.02
CA MET A 176 0.20 21.02 7.36
C MET A 176 -0.12 21.00 5.86
N LEU A 177 0.22 19.93 5.15
CA LEU A 177 -0.07 19.79 3.71
C LEU A 177 -1.57 19.74 3.41
N LEU A 178 -2.39 19.21 4.33
CA LEU A 178 -3.85 19.21 4.21
C LEU A 178 -4.43 20.62 4.39
N ASP A 179 -3.87 21.41 5.31
CA ASP A 179 -4.33 22.78 5.55
C ASP A 179 -4.03 23.70 4.36
N GLU A 180 -2.89 23.54 3.72
CA GLU A 180 -2.55 24.21 2.47
C GLU A 180 -3.48 23.85 1.30
N ARG A 181 -4.19 22.73 1.41
CA ARG A 181 -5.17 22.27 0.42
C ARG A 181 -6.61 22.64 0.77
N THR A 182 -6.81 23.46 1.79
CA THR A 182 -8.17 23.92 2.15
C THR A 182 -8.89 24.52 0.94
N GLY A 183 -10.13 24.13 0.73
CA GLY A 183 -10.94 24.53 -0.43
C GLY A 183 -10.66 23.76 -1.73
N ARG A 184 -9.64 22.90 -1.79
CA ARG A 184 -9.36 22.08 -2.99
C ARG A 184 -10.21 20.82 -3.02
N ARG A 185 -10.49 20.34 -4.23
CA ARG A 185 -11.25 19.09 -4.45
C ARG A 185 -10.59 17.92 -3.72
N GLY A 186 -11.40 17.14 -3.00
CA GLY A 186 -10.98 15.94 -2.30
C GLY A 186 -10.36 16.15 -0.92
N VAL A 187 -10.20 17.41 -0.46
CA VAL A 187 -9.59 17.71 0.86
C VAL A 187 -10.35 17.10 2.03
N HIS A 188 -11.68 17.10 2.00
CA HIS A 188 -12.49 16.49 3.07
C HIS A 188 -12.28 14.99 3.17
N ARG A 189 -12.20 14.29 2.02
CA ARG A 189 -11.84 12.87 1.99
C ARG A 189 -10.42 12.64 2.47
N ALA A 190 -9.47 13.45 2.01
CA ALA A 190 -8.07 13.33 2.43
C ALA A 190 -7.92 13.49 3.96
N ARG A 191 -8.60 14.47 4.58
CA ARG A 191 -8.62 14.63 6.03
C ARG A 191 -9.22 13.41 6.74
N ALA A 192 -10.32 12.86 6.23
CA ALA A 192 -10.93 11.67 6.83
C ALA A 192 -10.03 10.42 6.69
N VAL A 193 -9.39 10.24 5.54
CA VAL A 193 -8.48 9.11 5.28
C VAL A 193 -7.23 9.22 6.15
N ILE A 194 -6.58 10.39 6.18
CA ILE A 194 -5.35 10.60 6.95
C ILE A 194 -5.64 10.58 8.45
N GLY A 195 -6.79 11.15 8.90
CA GLY A 195 -7.22 11.07 10.29
C GLY A 195 -7.64 9.67 10.75
N ALA A 196 -7.89 8.76 9.80
CA ALA A 196 -8.14 7.34 10.07
C ALA A 196 -6.90 6.46 9.91
N ALA A 197 -5.78 7.00 9.42
CA ALA A 197 -4.58 6.23 9.14
C ALA A 197 -3.87 5.76 10.42
N ASP A 198 -3.23 4.59 10.32
CA ASP A 198 -2.55 3.93 11.43
C ASP A 198 -1.35 3.13 10.90
N GLY A 199 -0.16 3.48 11.35
CA GLY A 199 1.09 2.84 10.92
C GLY A 199 1.30 1.41 11.42
N GLY A 200 0.43 0.90 12.31
CA GLY A 200 0.50 -0.47 12.79
C GLY A 200 -0.06 -1.51 11.82
N ALA A 201 -0.81 -1.09 10.78
CA ALA A 201 -1.26 -2.00 9.74
C ALA A 201 -0.07 -2.43 8.85
N GLU A 202 0.23 -3.73 8.80
CA GLU A 202 1.42 -4.27 8.12
C GLU A 202 1.20 -4.64 6.64
N SER A 203 -0.05 -4.71 6.22
CA SER A 203 -0.42 -5.11 4.87
C SER A 203 -1.62 -4.33 4.34
N ALA A 204 -1.77 -4.30 3.01
CA ALA A 204 -2.96 -3.74 2.38
C ALA A 204 -4.26 -4.46 2.80
N GLY A 205 -4.18 -5.75 3.14
CA GLY A 205 -5.34 -6.52 3.62
C GLY A 205 -5.76 -6.13 5.03
N GLU A 206 -4.80 -5.86 5.92
CA GLU A 206 -5.09 -5.32 7.25
C GLU A 206 -5.69 -3.92 7.18
N SER A 207 -5.11 -3.03 6.35
CA SER A 207 -5.70 -1.72 6.06
C SER A 207 -7.12 -1.83 5.49
N GLY A 208 -7.36 -2.80 4.59
CA GLY A 208 -8.67 -3.08 4.02
C GLY A 208 -9.68 -3.57 5.07
N THR A 209 -9.25 -4.47 5.95
CA THR A 209 -10.04 -4.95 7.09
C THR A 209 -10.43 -3.78 7.99
N ARG A 210 -9.45 -2.98 8.40
CA ARG A 210 -9.63 -1.79 9.23
C ARG A 210 -10.57 -0.78 8.59
N TYR A 211 -10.40 -0.52 7.29
CA TYR A 211 -11.26 0.36 6.52
C TYR A 211 -12.74 -0.05 6.57
N LEU A 212 -13.05 -1.33 6.36
CA LEU A 212 -14.44 -1.81 6.39
C LEU A 212 -15.10 -1.60 7.75
N LEU A 213 -14.36 -1.86 8.82
CA LEU A 213 -14.84 -1.66 10.20
C LEU A 213 -15.09 -0.18 10.50
N LEU A 214 -14.12 0.67 10.19
CA LEU A 214 -14.23 2.12 10.39
C LEU A 214 -15.34 2.74 9.56
N ARG A 215 -15.47 2.35 8.29
CA ARG A 215 -16.52 2.81 7.38
C ARG A 215 -17.92 2.48 7.92
N ALA A 216 -18.07 1.27 8.48
CA ALA A 216 -19.33 0.84 9.08
C ALA A 216 -19.65 1.52 10.40
N GLY A 217 -18.71 2.24 11.00
CA GLY A 217 -18.88 2.96 12.26
C GLY A 217 -18.57 2.15 13.50
N LEU A 218 -17.90 1.02 13.37
CA LEU A 218 -17.37 0.31 14.51
C LEU A 218 -16.30 1.17 15.21
N PRO A 219 -16.09 0.99 16.52
CA PRO A 219 -14.94 1.55 17.22
C PRO A 219 -13.64 1.18 16.48
N ALA A 220 -12.67 2.08 16.48
CA ALA A 220 -11.40 1.80 15.82
C ALA A 220 -10.70 0.61 16.51
N PRO A 221 -10.37 -0.46 15.77
CA PRO A 221 -9.57 -1.53 16.34
C PRO A 221 -8.15 -1.05 16.59
N THR A 222 -7.52 -1.51 17.65
CA THR A 222 -6.08 -1.38 17.86
C THR A 222 -5.35 -2.27 16.87
N THR A 223 -4.28 -1.77 16.26
CA THR A 223 -3.36 -2.54 15.43
C THR A 223 -2.31 -3.22 16.30
N GLN A 224 -1.78 -4.36 15.89
CA GLN A 224 -0.71 -5.08 16.57
C GLN A 224 -1.03 -5.32 18.06
N VAL A 225 -2.20 -5.91 18.34
CA VAL A 225 -2.68 -6.18 19.70
C VAL A 225 -1.79 -7.22 20.36
N ARG A 226 -1.21 -6.86 21.50
CA ARG A 226 -0.38 -7.78 22.28
C ARG A 226 -1.24 -8.73 23.10
N VAL A 227 -1.01 -10.02 22.96
CA VAL A 227 -1.63 -11.09 23.74
C VAL A 227 -0.59 -11.81 24.57
N ALA A 228 -0.70 -11.72 25.88
CA ALA A 228 0.11 -12.53 26.80
C ALA A 228 -0.49 -13.94 26.91
N THR A 229 0.31 -14.97 26.67
CA THR A 229 -0.09 -16.37 26.76
C THR A 229 0.92 -17.17 27.57
N ARG A 230 0.60 -18.44 27.94
CA ARG A 230 1.55 -19.35 28.59
C ARG A 230 2.81 -19.64 27.75
N LEU A 231 2.77 -19.44 26.42
CA LEU A 231 3.92 -19.66 25.54
C LEU A 231 4.70 -18.36 25.25
N GLY A 232 4.34 -17.26 25.89
CA GLY A 232 4.92 -15.94 25.67
C GLY A 232 3.92 -14.94 25.08
N SER A 233 4.42 -13.82 24.60
CA SER A 233 3.57 -12.78 23.97
C SER A 233 3.47 -12.99 22.48
N TYR A 234 2.25 -12.87 21.95
CA TYR A 234 1.95 -12.83 20.53
C TYR A 234 1.32 -11.49 20.17
N TRP A 235 1.32 -11.15 18.89
CA TRP A 235 0.66 -9.96 18.37
C TRP A 235 -0.36 -10.38 17.31
N GLY A 236 -1.60 -9.92 17.47
CA GLY A 236 -2.65 -10.06 16.47
C GLY A 236 -2.73 -8.80 15.60
N ASP A 237 -3.10 -8.94 14.34
CA ASP A 237 -3.08 -7.83 13.37
C ASP A 237 -3.96 -6.65 13.81
N LEU A 238 -5.20 -6.94 14.23
CA LEU A 238 -6.20 -5.97 14.65
C LEU A 238 -7.03 -6.54 15.81
N GLY A 239 -7.61 -5.68 16.65
CA GLY A 239 -8.54 -6.15 17.67
C GLY A 239 -8.96 -5.10 18.68
N TRP A 240 -9.72 -5.57 19.65
CA TRP A 240 -10.18 -4.81 20.82
C TRP A 240 -9.85 -5.60 22.09
N GLU A 241 -9.00 -5.02 22.90
CA GLU A 241 -8.53 -5.66 24.14
C GLU A 241 -9.68 -5.83 25.14
N GLU A 242 -10.54 -4.82 25.25
CA GLU A 242 -11.71 -4.82 26.13
C GLU A 242 -12.71 -5.95 25.81
N TRP A 243 -12.75 -6.39 24.56
CA TRP A 243 -13.63 -7.48 24.12
C TRP A 243 -12.90 -8.80 23.93
N ARG A 244 -11.61 -8.81 24.13
CA ARG A 244 -10.72 -9.96 23.86
C ARG A 244 -11.00 -10.56 22.47
N LEU A 245 -11.12 -9.69 21.47
CA LEU A 245 -11.39 -10.06 20.09
C LEU A 245 -10.22 -9.64 19.20
N LEU A 246 -9.64 -10.62 18.51
CA LEU A 246 -8.62 -10.44 17.49
C LEU A 246 -9.20 -10.69 16.09
N LEU A 247 -8.73 -9.93 15.12
CA LEU A 247 -8.90 -10.19 13.71
C LEU A 247 -7.51 -10.41 13.10
N GLU A 248 -7.34 -11.51 12.40
CA GLU A 248 -6.09 -11.84 11.69
C GLU A 248 -6.35 -11.92 10.20
N TYR A 249 -5.67 -11.08 9.41
CA TYR A 249 -5.78 -11.10 7.96
C TYR A 249 -4.90 -12.21 7.38
N ASP A 250 -5.54 -13.21 6.78
CA ASP A 250 -4.87 -14.32 6.11
C ASP A 250 -4.72 -14.04 4.60
N GLY A 251 -3.54 -13.54 4.22
CA GLY A 251 -3.16 -13.45 2.82
C GLY A 251 -2.68 -14.82 2.32
N ARG A 252 -3.46 -15.49 1.51
CA ARG A 252 -3.27 -16.87 0.99
C ARG A 252 -1.88 -17.24 0.42
N SER A 253 -0.94 -16.29 0.36
CA SER A 253 0.43 -16.57 -0.12
C SER A 253 1.29 -17.40 0.84
N LYS A 254 0.82 -17.66 2.08
CA LYS A 254 1.56 -18.37 3.12
C LYS A 254 1.38 -19.90 3.07
N TYR A 255 0.55 -20.46 2.22
CA TYR A 255 0.18 -21.91 2.22
C TYR A 255 1.20 -22.84 1.52
N ARG A 256 2.46 -22.44 1.38
CA ARG A 256 3.57 -23.39 1.20
C ARG A 256 4.29 -23.67 2.54
N ALA A 257 3.55 -23.61 3.64
CA ALA A 257 4.10 -23.94 4.94
C ALA A 257 4.31 -25.47 5.03
N ASP A 258 5.49 -25.87 5.48
CA ASP A 258 5.74 -27.26 5.85
C ASP A 258 4.89 -27.66 7.08
N ALA A 259 4.83 -28.96 7.37
CA ALA A 259 4.04 -29.48 8.49
C ALA A 259 4.41 -28.83 9.84
N ASP A 260 5.66 -28.46 10.01
CA ASP A 260 6.17 -27.82 11.24
C ASP A 260 5.64 -26.38 11.36
N ALA A 261 5.56 -25.63 10.28
CA ALA A 261 4.98 -24.29 10.29
C ALA A 261 3.49 -24.33 10.64
N LEU A 262 2.75 -25.29 10.11
CA LEU A 262 1.35 -25.50 10.45
C LEU A 262 1.16 -25.89 11.91
N ALA A 263 2.00 -26.76 12.45
CA ALA A 263 1.96 -27.16 13.86
C ALA A 263 2.29 -25.98 14.80
N ARG A 264 3.24 -25.11 14.42
CA ARG A 264 3.57 -23.88 15.18
C ARG A 264 2.41 -22.90 15.17
N GLU A 265 1.77 -22.71 14.05
CA GLU A 265 0.62 -21.81 13.93
C GLU A 265 -0.58 -22.32 14.75
N LYS A 266 -0.84 -23.63 14.73
CA LYS A 266 -1.88 -24.23 15.58
C LYS A 266 -1.59 -24.01 17.05
N ARG A 267 -0.37 -24.29 17.52
CA ARG A 267 0.02 -24.07 18.94
C ARG A 267 -0.12 -22.61 19.35
N ARG A 268 0.25 -21.67 18.47
CA ARG A 268 0.06 -20.23 18.68
C ARG A 268 -1.42 -19.89 18.84
N HIS A 269 -2.25 -20.36 17.92
CA HIS A 269 -3.70 -20.15 17.95
C HIS A 269 -4.32 -20.71 19.25
N ASP A 270 -4.00 -21.96 19.61
CA ASP A 270 -4.51 -22.61 20.81
C ASP A 270 -4.12 -21.80 22.07
N ALA A 271 -2.88 -21.32 22.17
CA ALA A 271 -2.42 -20.51 23.29
C ALA A 271 -3.14 -19.16 23.40
N ILE A 272 -3.49 -18.54 22.29
CA ILE A 272 -4.26 -17.29 22.26
C ILE A 272 -5.70 -17.56 22.74
N VAL A 273 -6.32 -18.64 22.27
CA VAL A 273 -7.67 -19.04 22.71
C VAL A 273 -7.71 -19.40 24.19
N GLU A 274 -6.72 -20.17 24.68
CA GLU A 274 -6.58 -20.50 26.10
C GLU A 274 -6.41 -19.26 27.00
N ALA A 275 -5.80 -18.18 26.47
CA ALA A 275 -5.70 -16.89 27.14
C ALA A 275 -7.02 -16.09 27.16
N GLY A 276 -8.12 -16.70 26.66
CA GLY A 276 -9.46 -16.14 26.67
C GLY A 276 -9.79 -15.19 25.51
N TRP A 277 -8.98 -15.22 24.43
CA TRP A 277 -9.23 -14.41 23.25
C TRP A 277 -10.02 -15.20 22.20
N ARG A 278 -10.89 -14.46 21.50
CA ARG A 278 -11.56 -14.96 20.29
C ARG A 278 -10.81 -14.45 19.07
N VAL A 279 -10.54 -15.34 18.12
CA VAL A 279 -9.81 -15.01 16.88
C VAL A 279 -10.73 -15.15 15.70
N LEU A 280 -10.91 -14.07 14.93
CA LEU A 280 -11.63 -14.06 13.67
C LEU A 280 -10.63 -13.94 12.52
N ARG A 281 -10.51 -14.99 11.72
CA ARG A 281 -9.72 -14.92 10.48
C ARG A 281 -10.48 -14.19 9.40
N VAL A 282 -9.77 -13.28 8.72
CA VAL A 282 -10.28 -12.45 7.63
C VAL A 282 -9.47 -12.75 6.38
N THR A 283 -10.15 -13.08 5.30
CA THR A 283 -9.54 -13.39 4.01
C THR A 283 -9.82 -12.30 2.98
N LYS A 284 -9.15 -12.35 1.84
CA LYS A 284 -9.43 -11.44 0.72
C LYS A 284 -10.89 -11.50 0.27
N GLU A 285 -11.49 -12.68 0.30
CA GLU A 285 -12.89 -12.89 -0.06
C GLU A 285 -13.85 -12.19 0.90
N ASP A 286 -13.55 -12.17 2.20
CA ASP A 286 -14.35 -11.47 3.20
C ASP A 286 -14.38 -9.96 2.95
N LEU A 287 -13.26 -9.40 2.44
CA LEU A 287 -13.19 -7.97 2.08
C LEU A 287 -14.07 -7.60 0.88
N VAL A 288 -14.39 -8.57 0.03
CA VAL A 288 -15.20 -8.38 -1.17
C VAL A 288 -16.69 -8.70 -0.90
N ARG A 289 -16.98 -9.75 -0.13
CA ARG A 289 -18.35 -10.23 0.12
C ARG A 289 -19.18 -9.29 0.99
N GLY A 290 -18.54 -8.46 1.83
CA GLY A 290 -19.22 -7.46 2.64
C GLY A 290 -19.88 -8.00 3.91
N ASP A 291 -19.65 -9.25 4.32
CA ASP A 291 -20.21 -9.87 5.53
C ASP A 291 -19.34 -9.69 6.78
N LEU A 292 -18.09 -9.23 6.62
CA LEU A 292 -17.14 -9.05 7.71
C LEU A 292 -17.71 -8.20 8.86
N VAL A 293 -18.32 -7.06 8.54
CA VAL A 293 -18.92 -6.16 9.56
C VAL A 293 -19.98 -6.88 10.38
N SER A 294 -20.86 -7.63 9.73
CA SER A 294 -21.91 -8.40 10.40
C SER A 294 -21.34 -9.52 11.27
N ARG A 295 -20.25 -10.16 10.82
CA ARG A 295 -19.55 -11.19 11.61
C ARG A 295 -18.94 -10.60 12.87
N VAL A 296 -18.23 -9.46 12.73
CA VAL A 296 -17.63 -8.75 13.88
C VAL A 296 -18.72 -8.23 14.82
N HIS A 297 -19.80 -7.62 14.30
CA HIS A 297 -20.88 -7.08 15.10
C HIS A 297 -21.56 -8.14 15.98
N ARG A 298 -21.63 -9.41 15.55
CA ARG A 298 -22.13 -10.51 16.39
C ARG A 298 -21.16 -10.93 17.51
N LEU A 299 -19.89 -10.58 17.41
CA LEU A 299 -18.85 -10.94 18.38
C LEU A 299 -18.57 -9.86 19.40
N ILE A 300 -19.07 -8.64 19.22
CA ILE A 300 -18.87 -7.53 20.16
C ILE A 300 -20.09 -7.37 21.09
N PRO A 301 -19.93 -6.75 22.27
CA PRO A 301 -21.06 -6.50 23.20
C PRO A 301 -22.18 -5.69 22.55
N GLN A 302 -23.42 -6.05 22.84
CA GLN A 302 -24.60 -5.36 22.35
C GLN A 302 -25.29 -4.58 23.47
N PRO A 303 -25.87 -3.39 23.20
CA PRO A 303 -25.90 -2.70 21.92
C PRO A 303 -24.61 -1.87 21.70
N THR A 304 -23.86 -2.15 20.64
CA THR A 304 -22.79 -1.26 20.19
C THR A 304 -23.33 -0.39 19.03
N PRO A 305 -23.50 0.91 19.21
CA PRO A 305 -24.04 1.76 18.15
C PRO A 305 -23.04 1.88 17.01
N LEU A 306 -23.52 1.72 15.78
CA LEU A 306 -22.72 1.93 14.57
C LEU A 306 -23.01 3.33 14.01
N THR A 307 -21.97 4.16 13.92
CA THR A 307 -22.07 5.49 13.32
C THR A 307 -21.22 5.53 12.04
N PRO A 308 -21.82 5.28 10.86
CA PRO A 308 -21.08 5.22 9.61
C PRO A 308 -20.30 6.51 9.32
N ARG A 309 -19.05 6.38 8.93
CA ARG A 309 -18.17 7.52 8.63
C ARG A 309 -18.37 7.94 7.18
N ARG A 310 -19.16 8.99 6.94
CA ARG A 310 -19.58 9.48 5.60
C ARG A 310 -18.43 9.68 4.61
N TYR A 311 -17.29 10.21 5.06
CA TYR A 311 -16.16 10.51 4.18
C TYR A 311 -15.24 9.30 3.90
N LEU A 312 -15.52 8.14 4.51
CA LEU A 312 -14.92 6.85 4.15
C LEU A 312 -15.84 6.03 3.22
N GLN A 313 -16.98 6.56 2.79
CA GLN A 313 -17.89 5.91 1.85
C GLN A 313 -17.46 6.08 0.39
#